data_07b3f959fdc1e8dc707aabdeb7ad0e02
#
_entry.id   07b3f959fdc1e8dc707aabdeb7ad0e02
#
_cell.length_a   1.000
_cell.length_b   1.000
_cell.length_c   1.000
_cell.angle_alpha   90.00
_cell.angle_beta   90.00
_cell.angle_gamma   90.00
#
_symmetry.space_group_name_H-M   'P 1'
#
loop_
_entity.id
_entity.type
_entity.pdbx_description
1 polymer ?
#
loop_
_entity_poly.entity_id
_entity_poly.type
_entity_poly.pdbx_seq_one_letter_code
_entity_poly.pdbx_strand_id
1 'polypeptide(L)'
;MRNDQGTIRKALSGFYYVQTDDGLVTCRARGKFRYQKITPLVGDRVAITVQDDGSGSLDHILPRRNAFQRPAVANLDQLVIIASGAIPVSDPFLLDRIISLAESKGCQPILCINKWDLVQAEDLLAIYQAAGIPTLSVSAATGQGIEELRGLLAGKISAFTGNSGVGKSSILNALEPNFGLATGEISEKLGRGRHTTRHVELFPVAGGLIADTPGFSAFDNEKGGEPLDKDALDQSFREFRPYLGQCRFIGCAHIKEKGCAVLAAVKAGAIPKSRHRSYVRLYELAKENKPWEK
;
A
#
# COMPACT_ATOMS: atom_id res chain seq x y z
N MET A 1 -35.54 1.74 13.74
CA MET A 1 -34.45 2.18 12.83
C MET A 1 -33.49 3.10 13.56
N ARG A 2 -32.15 2.87 13.46
CA ARG A 2 -31.15 3.77 14.04
C ARG A 2 -30.08 4.11 13.01
N ASN A 3 -29.54 5.33 13.12
CA ASN A 3 -28.37 5.73 12.32
C ASN A 3 -27.09 5.32 13.05
N ASP A 4 -26.09 4.86 12.27
CA ASP A 4 -24.81 4.40 12.79
C ASP A 4 -23.69 4.73 11.81
N GLN A 5 -22.45 4.60 12.24
CA GLN A 5 -21.27 4.73 11.39
C GLN A 5 -20.35 3.52 11.58
N GLY A 6 -19.61 3.19 10.53
CA GLY A 6 -18.67 2.09 10.62
C GLY A 6 -17.72 2.04 9.44
N THR A 7 -16.91 0.98 9.41
CA THR A 7 -15.94 0.72 8.34
C THR A 7 -16.35 -0.52 7.57
N ILE A 8 -16.36 -0.45 6.24
CA ILE A 8 -16.60 -1.60 5.37
C ILE A 8 -15.43 -2.58 5.51
N ARG A 9 -15.70 -3.74 6.10
CA ARG A 9 -14.72 -4.83 6.30
C ARG A 9 -14.65 -5.77 5.10
N LYS A 10 -15.76 -5.94 4.39
CA LYS A 10 -15.90 -6.86 3.27
C LYS A 10 -16.98 -6.38 2.31
N ALA A 11 -16.79 -6.62 1.01
CA ALA A 11 -17.80 -6.43 -0.02
C ALA A 11 -17.95 -7.72 -0.83
N LEU A 12 -19.18 -8.25 -0.91
CA LEU A 12 -19.47 -9.52 -1.59
C LEU A 12 -20.86 -9.48 -2.22
N SER A 13 -20.95 -9.73 -3.52
CA SER A 13 -22.21 -9.89 -4.24
C SER A 13 -23.24 -8.76 -4.00
N GLY A 14 -22.77 -7.51 -3.90
CA GLY A 14 -23.63 -6.34 -3.66
C GLY A 14 -23.99 -6.09 -2.19
N PHE A 15 -23.49 -6.91 -1.29
CA PHE A 15 -23.57 -6.69 0.15
C PHE A 15 -22.25 -6.10 0.67
N TYR A 16 -22.40 -5.24 1.68
CA TYR A 16 -21.30 -4.58 2.39
C TYR A 16 -21.40 -4.92 3.87
N TYR A 17 -20.36 -5.51 4.41
CA TYR A 17 -20.27 -5.86 5.82
C TYR A 17 -19.57 -4.73 6.54
N VAL A 18 -20.34 -3.98 7.33
CA VAL A 18 -19.89 -2.76 8.02
C VAL A 18 -19.67 -3.07 9.48
N GLN A 19 -18.45 -2.88 9.97
CA GLN A 19 -18.12 -2.96 11.39
C GLN A 19 -18.47 -1.63 12.04
N THR A 20 -19.39 -1.66 12.96
CA THR A 20 -19.77 -0.56 13.86
C THR A 20 -19.27 -0.86 15.27
N ASP A 21 -19.47 0.06 16.20
CA ASP A 21 -19.16 -0.14 17.62
C ASP A 21 -20.01 -1.26 18.25
N ASP A 22 -21.25 -1.43 17.76
CA ASP A 22 -22.18 -2.47 18.23
C ASP A 22 -22.04 -3.82 17.53
N GLY A 23 -21.16 -3.93 16.54
CA GLY A 23 -20.92 -5.18 15.83
C GLY A 23 -20.96 -5.07 14.31
N LEU A 24 -21.03 -6.22 13.63
CA LEU A 24 -21.00 -6.31 12.18
C LEU A 24 -22.43 -6.25 11.62
N VAL A 25 -22.71 -5.25 10.76
CA VAL A 25 -24.00 -5.05 10.10
C VAL A 25 -23.88 -5.37 8.62
N THR A 26 -24.79 -6.21 8.10
CA THR A 26 -24.87 -6.51 6.66
C THR A 26 -25.72 -5.45 5.96
N CYS A 27 -25.11 -4.67 5.08
CA CYS A 27 -25.72 -3.53 4.42
C CYS A 27 -25.88 -3.74 2.91
N ARG A 28 -26.88 -3.10 2.32
CA ARG A 28 -26.99 -2.89 0.86
C ARG A 28 -26.77 -1.42 0.53
N ALA A 29 -26.07 -1.15 -0.58
CA ALA A 29 -25.91 0.21 -1.05
C ALA A 29 -27.22 0.75 -1.63
N ARG A 30 -27.58 1.99 -1.29
CA ARG A 30 -28.75 2.67 -1.90
C ARG A 30 -28.52 2.93 -3.39
N GLY A 31 -29.58 2.95 -4.17
CA GLY A 31 -29.56 3.16 -5.62
C GLY A 31 -28.81 4.42 -6.08
N LYS A 32 -28.75 5.47 -5.22
CA LYS A 32 -28.03 6.71 -5.52
C LYS A 32 -26.54 6.50 -5.84
N PHE A 33 -25.88 5.51 -5.23
CA PHE A 33 -24.47 5.21 -5.52
C PHE A 33 -24.26 4.78 -6.96
N ARG A 34 -25.18 3.96 -7.49
CA ARG A 34 -25.16 3.56 -8.90
C ARG A 34 -25.39 4.75 -9.83
N TYR A 35 -26.35 5.61 -9.49
CA TYR A 35 -26.63 6.82 -10.26
C TYR A 35 -25.44 7.78 -10.28
N GLN A 36 -24.79 7.99 -9.14
CA GLN A 36 -23.62 8.85 -9.00
C GLN A 36 -22.32 8.20 -9.48
N LYS A 37 -22.36 6.94 -9.98
CA LYS A 37 -21.19 6.14 -10.39
C LYS A 37 -20.12 6.03 -9.27
N ILE A 38 -20.54 6.05 -8.02
CA ILE A 38 -19.66 5.88 -6.86
C ILE A 38 -19.74 4.43 -6.41
N THR A 39 -18.58 3.78 -6.30
CA THR A 39 -18.47 2.41 -5.77
C THR A 39 -17.95 2.47 -4.34
N PRO A 40 -18.71 1.95 -3.35
CA PRO A 40 -18.18 1.76 -2.01
C PRO A 40 -17.05 0.73 -2.02
N LEU A 41 -15.96 1.02 -1.29
CA LEU A 41 -14.76 0.20 -1.22
C LEU A 41 -14.60 -0.38 0.18
N VAL A 42 -13.92 -1.52 0.28
CA VAL A 42 -13.43 -2.02 1.56
C VAL A 42 -12.47 -0.98 2.15
N GLY A 43 -12.60 -0.71 3.47
CA GLY A 43 -11.88 0.37 4.14
C GLY A 43 -12.62 1.72 4.13
N ASP A 44 -13.73 1.89 3.38
CA ASP A 44 -14.53 3.11 3.48
C ASP A 44 -15.16 3.25 4.87
N ARG A 45 -15.09 4.46 5.41
CA ARG A 45 -15.95 4.87 6.52
C ARG A 45 -17.29 5.29 5.96
N VAL A 46 -18.37 4.77 6.54
CA VAL A 46 -19.71 4.93 6.00
C VAL A 46 -20.71 5.27 7.09
N ALA A 47 -21.74 6.05 6.72
CA ALA A 47 -22.94 6.19 7.51
C ALA A 47 -23.99 5.19 7.00
N ILE A 48 -24.64 4.49 7.92
CA ILE A 48 -25.65 3.46 7.65
C ILE A 48 -26.91 3.71 8.46
N THR A 49 -28.03 3.22 7.96
CA THR A 49 -29.26 3.07 8.74
C THR A 49 -29.47 1.59 9.02
N VAL A 50 -29.52 1.21 10.29
CA VAL A 50 -29.82 -0.15 10.75
C VAL A 50 -31.32 -0.28 10.97
N GLN A 51 -31.92 -1.33 10.42
CA GLN A 51 -33.36 -1.64 10.55
C GLN A 51 -33.63 -2.51 11.78
N ASP A 52 -34.90 -2.67 12.14
CA ASP A 52 -35.27 -3.43 13.32
C ASP A 52 -35.01 -4.95 13.16
N ASP A 53 -34.86 -5.43 11.92
CA ASP A 53 -34.49 -6.81 11.59
C ASP A 53 -32.95 -7.04 11.59
N GLY A 54 -32.16 -6.02 11.95
CA GLY A 54 -30.71 -6.07 11.97
C GLY A 54 -30.03 -5.87 10.61
N SER A 55 -30.79 -5.74 9.52
CA SER A 55 -30.24 -5.39 8.21
C SER A 55 -29.89 -3.90 8.13
N GLY A 56 -28.95 -3.54 7.23
CA GLY A 56 -28.53 -2.15 7.06
C GLY A 56 -28.66 -1.64 5.64
N SER A 57 -28.84 -0.32 5.53
CA SER A 57 -28.65 0.41 4.28
C SER A 57 -27.44 1.33 4.37
N LEU A 58 -26.58 1.30 3.35
CA LEU A 58 -25.44 2.19 3.22
C LEU A 58 -25.94 3.52 2.66
N ASP A 59 -25.83 4.58 3.47
CA ASP A 59 -26.40 5.89 3.14
C ASP A 59 -25.39 6.83 2.53
N HIS A 60 -24.20 6.96 3.14
CA HIS A 60 -23.15 7.87 2.70
C HIS A 60 -21.78 7.23 2.90
N ILE A 61 -20.87 7.54 1.97
CA ILE A 61 -19.43 7.30 2.15
C ILE A 61 -18.85 8.60 2.69
N LEU A 62 -18.14 8.50 3.82
CA LEU A 62 -17.43 9.64 4.39
C LEU A 62 -16.17 9.96 3.55
N PRO A 63 -15.61 11.17 3.65
CA PRO A 63 -14.44 11.56 2.88
C PRO A 63 -13.30 10.54 3.02
N ARG A 64 -12.78 10.08 1.87
CA ARG A 64 -11.63 9.18 1.81
C ARG A 64 -10.33 9.97 1.99
N ARG A 65 -9.39 9.43 2.76
CA ARG A 65 -8.01 9.94 2.81
C ARG A 65 -7.23 9.52 1.56
N ASN A 66 -7.44 8.28 1.12
CA ASN A 66 -6.88 7.71 -0.08
C ASN A 66 -7.77 6.58 -0.61
N ALA A 67 -7.51 6.20 -1.86
CA ALA A 67 -8.10 5.03 -2.49
C ALA A 67 -7.14 4.44 -3.52
N PHE A 68 -7.07 3.11 -3.55
CA PHE A 68 -6.32 2.34 -4.54
C PHE A 68 -7.31 1.65 -5.47
N GLN A 69 -6.97 1.57 -6.76
CA GLN A 69 -7.85 0.93 -7.75
C GLN A 69 -7.61 -0.58 -7.84
N ARG A 70 -6.38 -0.99 -7.63
CA ARG A 70 -5.97 -2.41 -7.68
C ARG A 70 -4.94 -2.69 -6.59
N PRO A 71 -5.37 -3.34 -5.53
CA PRO A 71 -6.75 -3.74 -5.18
C PRO A 71 -7.64 -2.57 -4.85
N ALA A 72 -8.97 -2.73 -5.02
CA ALA A 72 -9.96 -1.71 -4.73
C ALA A 72 -10.18 -1.58 -3.22
N VAL A 73 -9.37 -0.73 -2.57
CA VAL A 73 -9.37 -0.49 -1.12
C VAL A 73 -9.21 0.99 -0.83
N ALA A 74 -9.85 1.46 0.24
CA ALA A 74 -9.79 2.85 0.68
C ALA A 74 -9.21 2.99 2.10
N ASN A 75 -8.77 4.20 2.42
CA ASN A 75 -8.35 4.61 3.76
C ASN A 75 -7.23 3.75 4.37
N LEU A 76 -6.30 3.25 3.54
CA LEU A 76 -5.09 2.60 4.05
C LEU A 76 -4.26 3.61 4.85
N ASP A 77 -3.84 3.24 6.04
CA ASP A 77 -2.88 4.01 6.83
C ASP A 77 -1.47 3.77 6.30
N GLN A 78 -1.16 2.53 5.94
CA GLN A 78 0.19 2.13 5.56
C GLN A 78 0.23 0.99 4.55
N LEU A 79 1.29 0.99 3.75
CA LEU A 79 1.63 -0.07 2.79
C LEU A 79 2.93 -0.74 3.23
N VAL A 80 2.83 -1.99 3.67
CA VAL A 80 3.97 -2.81 4.09
C VAL A 80 4.54 -3.52 2.86
N ILE A 81 5.73 -3.12 2.47
CA ILE A 81 6.43 -3.61 1.29
C ILE A 81 7.45 -4.65 1.74
N ILE A 82 7.25 -5.90 1.32
CA ILE A 82 8.17 -6.98 1.67
C ILE A 82 9.19 -7.13 0.55
N ALA A 83 10.46 -6.93 0.92
CA ALA A 83 11.63 -7.11 0.07
C ALA A 83 12.48 -8.28 0.58
N SER A 84 13.46 -8.70 -0.19
CA SER A 84 14.43 -9.72 0.20
C SER A 84 15.78 -9.47 -0.48
N GLY A 85 16.87 -9.64 0.28
CA GLY A 85 18.22 -9.73 -0.25
C GLY A 85 18.57 -11.13 -0.75
N ALA A 86 17.85 -12.17 -0.28
CA ALA A 86 17.95 -13.54 -0.74
C ALA A 86 17.02 -13.80 -1.93
N ILE A 87 17.22 -14.94 -2.62
CA ILE A 87 16.41 -15.32 -3.79
C ILE A 87 14.93 -15.52 -3.40
N PRO A 88 13.99 -14.90 -4.14
CA PRO A 88 14.19 -13.92 -5.21
C PRO A 88 14.65 -12.56 -4.65
N VAL A 89 15.74 -12.01 -5.20
CA VAL A 89 16.26 -10.70 -4.82
C VAL A 89 15.32 -9.61 -5.32
N SER A 90 14.99 -8.66 -4.45
CA SER A 90 14.10 -7.55 -4.81
C SER A 90 14.82 -6.50 -5.67
N ASP A 91 14.17 -6.05 -6.74
CA ASP A 91 14.66 -4.95 -7.57
C ASP A 91 14.39 -3.60 -6.87
N PRO A 92 15.43 -2.81 -6.53
CA PRO A 92 15.27 -1.51 -5.91
C PRO A 92 14.37 -0.54 -6.69
N PHE A 93 14.37 -0.61 -8.02
CA PHE A 93 13.50 0.23 -8.85
C PHE A 93 12.01 -0.06 -8.62
N LEU A 94 11.63 -1.34 -8.50
CA LEU A 94 10.25 -1.72 -8.20
C LEU A 94 9.85 -1.31 -6.78
N LEU A 95 10.77 -1.43 -5.81
CA LEU A 95 10.54 -0.92 -4.45
C LEU A 95 10.31 0.58 -4.46
N ASP A 96 11.15 1.35 -5.15
CA ASP A 96 11.06 2.80 -5.28
C ASP A 96 9.73 3.25 -5.89
N ARG A 97 9.27 2.52 -6.90
CA ARG A 97 7.99 2.77 -7.55
C ARG A 97 6.80 2.55 -6.61
N ILE A 98 6.80 1.45 -5.84
CA ILE A 98 5.73 1.15 -4.88
C ILE A 98 5.73 2.19 -3.76
N ILE A 99 6.90 2.57 -3.24
CA ILE A 99 7.06 3.60 -2.23
C ILE A 99 6.52 4.94 -2.75
N SER A 100 6.91 5.33 -3.97
CA SER A 100 6.44 6.57 -4.61
C SER A 100 4.93 6.59 -4.78
N LEU A 101 4.31 5.46 -5.16
CA LEU A 101 2.85 5.35 -5.25
C LEU A 101 2.19 5.50 -3.87
N ALA A 102 2.71 4.85 -2.83
CA ALA A 102 2.18 4.99 -1.48
C ALA A 102 2.24 6.45 -1.00
N GLU A 103 3.40 7.10 -1.18
CA GLU A 103 3.61 8.51 -0.84
C GLU A 103 2.66 9.45 -1.59
N SER A 104 2.47 9.24 -2.90
CA SER A 104 1.58 10.08 -3.73
C SER A 104 0.12 9.99 -3.29
N LYS A 105 -0.26 8.89 -2.62
CA LYS A 105 -1.60 8.69 -2.06
C LYS A 105 -1.71 9.04 -0.57
N GLY A 106 -0.66 9.59 0.03
CA GLY A 106 -0.67 9.87 1.48
C GLY A 106 -0.77 8.60 2.34
N CYS A 107 -0.35 7.45 1.81
CA CYS A 107 -0.26 6.19 2.51
C CYS A 107 1.20 5.97 2.96
N GLN A 108 1.41 5.67 4.25
CA GLN A 108 2.75 5.51 4.81
C GLN A 108 3.43 4.24 4.25
N PRO A 109 4.53 4.32 3.49
CA PRO A 109 5.30 3.13 3.14
C PRO A 109 6.11 2.63 4.34
N ILE A 110 6.16 1.30 4.51
CA ILE A 110 7.04 0.60 5.45
C ILE A 110 7.75 -0.47 4.64
N LEU A 111 9.07 -0.49 4.65
CA LEU A 111 9.86 -1.51 3.99
C LEU A 111 10.32 -2.57 5.00
N CYS A 112 9.96 -3.83 4.75
CA CYS A 112 10.43 -4.98 5.52
C CYS A 112 11.36 -5.82 4.64
N ILE A 113 12.65 -5.85 4.97
CA ILE A 113 13.63 -6.68 4.29
C ILE A 113 13.66 -8.04 4.99
N ASN A 114 12.96 -9.01 4.39
CA ASN A 114 12.79 -10.35 4.93
C ASN A 114 13.95 -11.29 4.52
N LYS A 115 13.98 -12.47 5.13
CA LYS A 115 15.04 -13.48 5.00
C LYS A 115 16.41 -12.94 5.44
N TRP A 116 16.40 -12.09 6.47
CA TRP A 116 17.61 -11.48 7.02
C TRP A 116 18.58 -12.50 7.59
N ASP A 117 18.06 -13.65 8.03
CA ASP A 117 18.81 -14.84 8.44
C ASP A 117 19.63 -15.49 7.30
N LEU A 118 19.22 -15.32 6.05
CA LEU A 118 19.91 -15.85 4.88
C LEU A 118 20.87 -14.84 4.27
N VAL A 119 20.46 -13.59 4.11
CA VAL A 119 21.26 -12.50 3.53
C VAL A 119 20.96 -11.19 4.23
N GLN A 120 21.97 -10.63 4.89
CA GLN A 120 21.89 -9.29 5.49
C GLN A 120 22.12 -8.24 4.40
N ALA A 121 21.03 -7.70 3.86
CA ALA A 121 21.07 -6.69 2.79
C ALA A 121 21.26 -5.28 3.38
N GLU A 122 22.38 -5.04 4.05
CA GLU A 122 22.69 -3.78 4.77
C GLU A 122 22.72 -2.57 3.85
N ASP A 123 23.23 -2.69 2.64
CA ASP A 123 23.22 -1.60 1.66
C ASP A 123 21.79 -1.18 1.32
N LEU A 124 20.87 -2.15 1.16
CA LEU A 124 19.47 -1.87 0.88
C LEU A 124 18.81 -1.17 2.09
N LEU A 125 19.06 -1.67 3.29
CA LEU A 125 18.59 -1.08 4.55
C LEU A 125 19.05 0.37 4.66
N ALA A 126 20.35 0.64 4.48
CA ALA A 126 20.94 1.96 4.59
C ALA A 126 20.35 2.97 3.57
N ILE A 127 20.12 2.54 2.33
CA ILE A 127 19.53 3.39 1.28
C ILE A 127 18.15 3.92 1.71
N TYR A 128 17.28 3.04 2.20
CA TYR A 128 15.91 3.44 2.54
C TYR A 128 15.81 4.17 3.87
N GLN A 129 16.67 3.84 4.84
CA GLN A 129 16.79 4.61 6.07
C GLN A 129 17.29 6.04 5.79
N ALA A 130 18.30 6.20 4.92
CA ALA A 130 18.77 7.51 4.48
C ALA A 130 17.71 8.32 3.72
N ALA A 131 16.79 7.64 3.01
CA ALA A 131 15.64 8.26 2.37
C ALA A 131 14.49 8.59 3.35
N GLY A 132 14.63 8.31 4.66
CA GLY A 132 13.60 8.55 5.67
C GLY A 132 12.41 7.60 5.59
N ILE A 133 12.56 6.43 4.93
CA ILE A 133 11.53 5.39 4.86
C ILE A 133 11.69 4.48 6.08
N PRO A 134 10.63 4.24 6.88
CA PRO A 134 10.65 3.23 7.93
C PRO A 134 11.04 1.87 7.33
N THR A 135 12.18 1.33 7.78
CA THR A 135 12.76 0.13 7.19
C THR A 135 13.20 -0.83 8.28
N LEU A 136 12.70 -2.07 8.22
CA LEU A 136 12.95 -3.14 9.18
C LEU A 136 13.74 -4.27 8.53
N SER A 137 14.70 -4.83 9.27
CA SER A 137 15.29 -6.12 8.97
C SER A 137 14.46 -7.22 9.64
N VAL A 138 13.91 -8.15 8.85
CA VAL A 138 12.95 -9.16 9.33
C VAL A 138 13.39 -10.55 8.89
N SER A 139 13.17 -11.53 9.76
CA SER A 139 13.21 -12.95 9.39
C SER A 139 11.95 -13.64 9.92
N ALA A 140 11.07 -14.01 9.02
CA ALA A 140 9.89 -14.80 9.39
C ALA A 140 10.24 -16.21 9.91
N ALA A 141 11.43 -16.72 9.56
CA ALA A 141 11.89 -18.03 10.00
C ALA A 141 12.39 -18.03 11.47
N THR A 142 13.06 -16.95 11.89
CA THR A 142 13.64 -16.84 13.23
C THR A 142 12.80 -15.99 14.19
N GLY A 143 11.83 -15.23 13.67
CA GLY A 143 11.04 -14.27 14.43
C GLY A 143 11.69 -12.90 14.60
N GLN A 144 12.91 -12.69 14.06
CA GLN A 144 13.58 -11.40 14.13
C GLN A 144 12.74 -10.30 13.49
N GLY A 145 12.58 -9.14 14.16
CA GLY A 145 11.86 -7.96 13.67
C GLY A 145 10.33 -8.11 13.61
N ILE A 146 9.76 -9.30 13.92
CA ILE A 146 8.31 -9.54 13.84
C ILE A 146 7.56 -8.73 14.90
N GLU A 147 8.07 -8.63 16.13
CA GLU A 147 7.42 -7.85 17.19
C GLU A 147 7.48 -6.34 16.91
N GLU A 148 8.55 -5.84 16.31
CA GLU A 148 8.63 -4.45 15.88
C GLU A 148 7.60 -4.16 14.78
N LEU A 149 7.49 -5.06 13.79
CA LEU A 149 6.45 -4.97 12.74
C LEU A 149 5.04 -5.02 13.35
N ARG A 150 4.80 -5.90 14.35
CA ARG A 150 3.54 -5.99 15.09
C ARG A 150 3.16 -4.65 15.71
N GLY A 151 4.11 -3.99 16.36
CA GLY A 151 3.89 -2.65 16.95
C GLY A 151 3.49 -1.60 15.93
N LEU A 152 4.07 -1.63 14.71
CA LEU A 152 3.72 -0.70 13.64
C LEU A 152 2.32 -0.95 13.04
N LEU A 153 1.80 -2.18 13.12
CA LEU A 153 0.49 -2.56 12.58
C LEU A 153 -0.67 -2.21 13.53
N ALA A 154 -0.41 -2.10 14.83
CA ALA A 154 -1.44 -1.90 15.83
C ALA A 154 -2.27 -0.63 15.57
N GLY A 155 -3.60 -0.76 15.55
CA GLY A 155 -4.56 0.33 15.31
C GLY A 155 -4.57 0.87 13.88
N LYS A 156 -3.90 0.22 12.92
CA LYS A 156 -3.77 0.68 11.52
C LYS A 156 -4.49 -0.24 10.54
N ILE A 157 -4.94 0.34 9.43
CA ILE A 157 -5.37 -0.41 8.25
C ILE A 157 -4.16 -0.53 7.32
N SER A 158 -3.64 -1.73 7.16
CA SER A 158 -2.41 -2.01 6.43
C SER A 158 -2.69 -2.90 5.22
N ALA A 159 -1.92 -2.73 4.16
CA ALA A 159 -1.87 -3.69 3.06
C ALA A 159 -0.44 -4.21 2.89
N PHE A 160 -0.29 -5.47 2.47
CA PHE A 160 1.00 -6.10 2.24
C PHE A 160 1.24 -6.28 0.75
N THR A 161 2.43 -5.89 0.29
CA THR A 161 2.87 -6.05 -1.10
C THR A 161 4.31 -6.55 -1.15
N GLY A 162 4.75 -6.98 -2.32
CA GLY A 162 6.10 -7.49 -2.60
C GLY A 162 6.01 -8.67 -3.56
N ASN A 163 7.11 -8.99 -4.22
CA ASN A 163 7.20 -10.01 -5.24
C ASN A 163 6.82 -11.40 -4.70
N SER A 164 6.47 -12.32 -5.63
CA SER A 164 6.27 -13.71 -5.24
C SER A 164 7.56 -14.30 -4.63
N GLY A 165 7.43 -15.09 -3.58
CA GLY A 165 8.57 -15.76 -2.94
C GLY A 165 9.40 -14.91 -1.98
N VAL A 166 9.13 -13.62 -1.76
CA VAL A 166 9.85 -12.79 -0.76
C VAL A 166 9.43 -13.11 0.68
N GLY A 167 8.36 -13.90 0.88
CA GLY A 167 7.93 -14.38 2.19
C GLY A 167 6.77 -13.60 2.82
N LYS A 168 5.87 -12.99 2.03
CA LYS A 168 4.67 -12.32 2.55
C LYS A 168 3.83 -13.23 3.45
N SER A 169 3.47 -14.43 2.96
CA SER A 169 2.68 -15.41 3.74
C SER A 169 3.41 -15.86 5.00
N SER A 170 4.73 -16.01 4.93
CA SER A 170 5.54 -16.39 6.09
C SER A 170 5.53 -15.32 7.17
N ILE A 171 5.64 -14.04 6.80
CA ILE A 171 5.53 -12.91 7.73
C ILE A 171 4.13 -12.84 8.35
N LEU A 172 3.07 -12.99 7.53
CA LEU A 172 1.70 -12.98 8.03
C LEU A 172 1.43 -14.14 9.00
N ASN A 173 1.95 -15.34 8.72
CA ASN A 173 1.87 -16.49 9.64
C ASN A 173 2.68 -16.26 10.93
N ALA A 174 3.81 -15.55 10.85
CA ALA A 174 4.59 -15.21 12.05
C ALA A 174 3.89 -14.14 12.91
N LEU A 175 3.18 -13.22 12.28
CA LEU A 175 2.35 -12.21 12.97
C LEU A 175 1.10 -12.83 13.60
N GLU A 176 0.46 -13.78 12.92
CA GLU A 176 -0.77 -14.44 13.35
C GLU A 176 -0.74 -15.94 12.99
N PRO A 177 -0.27 -16.81 13.91
CA PRO A 177 -0.12 -18.23 13.65
C PRO A 177 -1.41 -18.95 13.23
N ASN A 178 -2.57 -18.43 13.64
CA ASN A 178 -3.88 -19.00 13.30
C ASN A 178 -4.29 -18.78 11.85
N PHE A 179 -3.58 -17.93 11.10
CA PHE A 179 -3.88 -17.70 9.68
C PHE A 179 -3.69 -18.95 8.83
N GLY A 180 -2.70 -19.80 9.16
CA GLY A 180 -2.45 -21.06 8.46
C GLY A 180 -2.27 -20.91 6.94
N LEU A 181 -1.74 -19.77 6.48
CA LEU A 181 -1.51 -19.50 5.06
C LEU A 181 -0.49 -20.49 4.50
N ALA A 182 -0.79 -21.12 3.35
CA ALA A 182 0.21 -21.91 2.65
C ALA A 182 1.37 -21.01 2.22
N THR A 183 2.57 -21.43 2.50
CA THR A 183 3.79 -20.77 2.02
C THR A 183 3.82 -20.93 0.49
N GLY A 184 3.47 -19.86 -0.23
CA GLY A 184 3.40 -19.83 -1.70
C GLY A 184 2.30 -18.97 -2.29
N GLU A 185 1.08 -18.99 -1.69
CA GLU A 185 -0.05 -18.23 -2.23
C GLU A 185 -0.97 -17.70 -1.12
N ILE A 186 -0.99 -16.37 -0.94
CA ILE A 186 -1.90 -15.70 0.01
C ILE A 186 -3.37 -15.88 -0.38
N SER A 187 -3.65 -16.16 -1.65
CA SER A 187 -4.99 -16.12 -2.22
C SER A 187 -5.78 -17.44 -2.21
N GLU A 188 -5.16 -18.60 -1.98
CA GLU A 188 -5.86 -19.89 -2.14
C GLU A 188 -6.48 -20.47 -0.85
N LYS A 189 -6.02 -20.10 0.33
CA LYS A 189 -6.41 -20.79 1.58
C LYS A 189 -7.41 -20.07 2.50
N LEU A 190 -7.77 -18.82 2.24
CA LEU A 190 -8.90 -18.21 2.95
C LEU A 190 -10.26 -18.73 2.46
N GLY A 191 -10.33 -20.03 2.12
CA GLY A 191 -11.59 -20.73 1.85
C GLY A 191 -12.17 -20.54 0.46
N ARG A 192 -11.34 -20.27 -0.59
CA ARG A 192 -11.83 -19.99 -1.94
C ARG A 192 -11.34 -21.01 -2.93
N GLY A 193 -12.32 -21.78 -3.44
CA GLY A 193 -12.14 -22.66 -4.60
C GLY A 193 -11.74 -21.88 -5.87
N ARG A 194 -11.23 -22.58 -6.85
CA ARG A 194 -10.54 -22.17 -8.10
C ARG A 194 -11.20 -21.11 -9.00
N HIS A 195 -12.39 -20.56 -8.68
CA HIS A 195 -13.19 -19.71 -9.58
C HIS A 195 -14.00 -18.60 -8.88
N THR A 196 -13.53 -17.97 -7.78
CA THR A 196 -14.31 -16.89 -7.18
C THR A 196 -13.58 -15.53 -7.24
N THR A 197 -14.31 -14.58 -7.77
CA THR A 197 -14.12 -13.15 -7.91
C THR A 197 -13.20 -12.56 -6.82
N ARG A 198 -12.26 -11.71 -7.26
CA ARG A 198 -11.29 -10.96 -6.45
C ARG A 198 -11.99 -10.06 -5.42
N HIS A 199 -12.27 -10.58 -4.23
CA HIS A 199 -12.86 -9.81 -3.14
C HIS A 199 -11.76 -9.35 -2.19
N VAL A 200 -11.76 -8.06 -1.87
CA VAL A 200 -10.93 -7.49 -0.80
C VAL A 200 -11.68 -7.67 0.51
N GLU A 201 -10.97 -8.03 1.58
CA GLU A 201 -11.50 -8.13 2.93
C GLU A 201 -10.45 -7.64 3.93
N LEU A 202 -10.89 -7.00 5.03
CA LEU A 202 -10.03 -6.59 6.14
C LEU A 202 -10.08 -7.61 7.26
N PHE A 203 -8.94 -8.19 7.57
CA PHE A 203 -8.78 -9.16 8.66
C PHE A 203 -8.11 -8.53 9.89
N PRO A 204 -8.54 -8.84 11.12
CA PRO A 204 -7.83 -8.42 12.31
C PRO A 204 -6.51 -9.19 12.45
N VAL A 205 -5.41 -8.46 12.57
CA VAL A 205 -4.06 -9.00 12.75
C VAL A 205 -3.25 -8.05 13.61
N ALA A 206 -2.54 -8.55 14.59
CA ALA A 206 -1.61 -7.76 15.40
C ALA A 206 -2.22 -6.48 16.00
N GLY A 207 -3.49 -6.51 16.37
CA GLY A 207 -4.21 -5.34 16.89
C GLY A 207 -4.59 -4.28 15.85
N GLY A 208 -4.36 -4.53 14.58
CA GLY A 208 -4.77 -3.71 13.44
C GLY A 208 -5.63 -4.48 12.44
N LEU A 209 -5.76 -3.96 11.24
CA LEU A 209 -6.48 -4.57 10.13
C LEU A 209 -5.56 -4.75 8.93
N ILE A 210 -5.56 -5.92 8.34
CA ILE A 210 -4.82 -6.18 7.10
C ILE A 210 -5.80 -6.41 5.97
N ALA A 211 -5.62 -5.66 4.88
CA ALA A 211 -6.33 -5.89 3.64
C ALA A 211 -5.76 -7.14 2.95
N ASP A 212 -6.58 -8.21 2.82
CA ASP A 212 -6.27 -9.31 1.93
C ASP A 212 -6.51 -8.84 0.49
N THR A 213 -5.42 -8.68 -0.20
CA THR A 213 -5.44 -8.05 -1.50
C THR A 213 -4.72 -8.90 -2.52
N PRO A 214 -5.41 -9.91 -3.12
CA PRO A 214 -4.92 -10.53 -4.33
C PRO A 214 -4.84 -9.44 -5.41
N GLY A 215 -3.65 -8.95 -5.72
CA GLY A 215 -3.47 -7.91 -6.75
C GLY A 215 -2.46 -6.82 -6.42
N PHE A 216 -1.96 -6.71 -5.18
CA PHE A 216 -0.75 -5.90 -4.94
C PHE A 216 0.50 -6.51 -5.57
N SER A 217 0.48 -7.77 -6.00
CA SER A 217 1.48 -8.35 -6.91
C SER A 217 1.42 -7.77 -8.33
N ALA A 218 0.39 -7.00 -8.69
CA ALA A 218 0.34 -6.30 -9.98
C ALA A 218 1.37 -5.15 -10.09
N PHE A 219 2.01 -4.75 -8.98
CA PHE A 219 3.13 -3.80 -8.98
C PHE A 219 4.46 -4.44 -9.40
N ASP A 220 4.50 -5.77 -9.59
CA ASP A 220 5.71 -6.52 -9.94
C ASP A 220 6.22 -6.24 -11.36
N ASN A 221 5.46 -5.54 -12.20
CA ASN A 221 5.84 -5.20 -13.57
C ASN A 221 6.03 -3.69 -13.73
N GLU A 222 7.06 -3.27 -14.46
CA GLU A 222 7.36 -1.85 -14.76
C GLU A 222 6.19 -1.08 -15.37
N LYS A 223 5.35 -1.75 -16.15
CA LYS A 223 4.16 -1.18 -16.81
C LYS A 223 2.84 -1.45 -16.07
N GLY A 224 2.88 -2.20 -14.96
CA GLY A 224 1.70 -2.52 -14.14
C GLY A 224 1.41 -1.46 -13.08
N GLY A 225 0.18 -1.43 -12.56
CA GLY A 225 -0.23 -0.56 -11.47
C GLY A 225 -0.80 0.81 -11.92
N GLU A 226 -1.09 1.64 -10.93
CA GLU A 226 -1.62 2.98 -11.18
C GLU A 226 -0.52 3.91 -11.73
N PRO A 227 -0.83 4.78 -12.69
CA PRO A 227 0.13 5.74 -13.21
C PRO A 227 0.50 6.76 -12.14
N LEU A 228 1.78 7.14 -12.10
CA LEU A 228 2.28 8.25 -11.30
C LEU A 228 2.15 9.55 -12.10
N ASP A 229 1.76 10.62 -11.42
CA ASP A 229 1.73 11.95 -12.02
C ASP A 229 3.16 12.53 -12.03
N LYS A 230 3.67 12.82 -13.23
CA LYS A 230 5.02 13.38 -13.40
C LYS A 230 5.22 14.73 -12.70
N ASP A 231 4.15 15.54 -12.62
CA ASP A 231 4.20 16.90 -12.08
C ASP A 231 4.15 16.92 -10.54
N ALA A 232 3.78 15.78 -9.91
CA ALA A 232 3.78 15.56 -8.48
C ALA A 232 4.79 14.48 -8.02
N LEU A 233 5.57 13.92 -8.93
CA LEU A 233 6.45 12.78 -8.65
C LEU A 233 7.56 13.15 -7.66
N ASP A 234 8.10 14.36 -7.73
CA ASP A 234 9.14 14.85 -6.82
C ASP A 234 8.68 14.88 -5.36
N GLN A 235 7.39 15.17 -5.11
CA GLN A 235 6.79 15.16 -3.77
C GLN A 235 6.70 13.74 -3.19
N SER A 236 6.68 12.72 -4.04
CA SER A 236 6.61 11.32 -3.63
C SER A 236 7.97 10.71 -3.26
N PHE A 237 9.06 11.45 -3.49
CA PHE A 237 10.40 11.14 -2.99
C PHE A 237 10.67 11.96 -1.73
N ARG A 238 10.47 11.35 -0.57
CA ARG A 238 10.50 12.00 0.74
C ARG A 238 11.79 12.78 0.98
N GLU A 239 12.91 12.21 0.56
CA GLU A 239 14.24 12.79 0.65
C GLU A 239 14.46 14.00 -0.26
N PHE A 240 13.59 14.26 -1.24
CA PHE A 240 13.66 15.46 -2.08
C PHE A 240 13.01 16.67 -1.42
N ARG A 241 12.00 16.46 -0.57
CA ARG A 241 11.17 17.53 0.02
C ARG A 241 11.95 18.68 0.63
N PRO A 242 13.06 18.46 1.38
CA PRO A 242 13.86 19.55 1.93
C PRO A 242 14.49 20.47 0.88
N TYR A 243 14.61 20.02 -0.38
CA TYR A 243 15.30 20.73 -1.47
C TYR A 243 14.33 21.30 -2.51
N LEU A 244 13.04 20.94 -2.45
CA LEU A 244 12.04 21.44 -3.40
C LEU A 244 11.84 22.95 -3.20
N GLY A 245 11.65 23.66 -4.32
CA GLY A 245 11.54 25.14 -4.31
C GLY A 245 12.88 25.88 -4.19
N GLN A 246 14.01 25.20 -3.97
CA GLN A 246 15.34 25.81 -3.86
C GLN A 246 16.16 25.79 -5.16
N CYS A 247 15.57 25.26 -6.24
CA CYS A 247 16.21 25.20 -7.54
C CYS A 247 16.26 26.58 -8.21
N ARG A 248 17.26 26.79 -9.07
CA ARG A 248 17.38 28.04 -9.86
C ARG A 248 16.18 28.30 -10.76
N PHE A 249 15.52 27.25 -11.26
CA PHE A 249 14.41 27.36 -12.19
C PHE A 249 13.11 26.87 -11.55
N ILE A 250 12.03 27.61 -11.77
CA ILE A 250 10.66 27.18 -11.45
C ILE A 250 10.30 26.00 -12.36
N GLY A 251 9.65 24.96 -11.81
CA GLY A 251 9.29 23.75 -12.57
C GLY A 251 10.49 22.88 -12.94
N CYS A 252 11.56 22.90 -12.12
CA CYS A 252 12.72 22.04 -12.29
C CYS A 252 12.31 20.58 -12.21
N ALA A 253 12.67 19.78 -13.22
CA ALA A 253 12.40 18.34 -13.23
C ALA A 253 13.42 17.50 -12.43
N HIS A 254 14.44 18.13 -11.86
CA HIS A 254 15.49 17.49 -11.04
C HIS A 254 16.27 16.37 -11.74
N ILE A 255 16.41 16.44 -13.08
CA ILE A 255 17.06 15.42 -13.90
C ILE A 255 18.48 15.84 -14.29
N LYS A 256 18.63 17.06 -14.88
CA LYS A 256 19.93 17.55 -15.42
C LYS A 256 20.08 19.07 -15.34
N GLU A 257 19.16 19.77 -14.72
CA GLU A 257 19.11 21.23 -14.72
C GLU A 257 20.26 21.82 -13.89
N LYS A 258 20.94 22.83 -14.49
CA LYS A 258 22.00 23.58 -13.79
C LYS A 258 21.39 24.39 -12.63
N GLY A 259 21.99 24.27 -11.43
CA GLY A 259 21.49 24.93 -10.23
C GLY A 259 20.29 24.24 -9.60
N CYS A 260 20.10 22.95 -9.85
CA CYS A 260 19.12 22.11 -9.18
C CYS A 260 19.60 21.74 -7.77
N ALA A 261 18.80 22.06 -6.74
CA ALA A 261 19.12 21.77 -5.35
C ALA A 261 19.10 20.26 -5.05
N VAL A 262 18.18 19.50 -5.67
CA VAL A 262 18.12 18.04 -5.55
C VAL A 262 19.39 17.39 -6.11
N LEU A 263 19.85 17.81 -7.30
CA LEU A 263 21.09 17.29 -7.90
C LEU A 263 22.33 17.64 -7.05
N ALA A 264 22.36 18.82 -6.43
CA ALA A 264 23.42 19.20 -5.50
C ALA A 264 23.41 18.27 -4.26
N ALA A 265 22.23 17.95 -3.71
CA ALA A 265 22.09 17.04 -2.58
C ALA A 265 22.50 15.59 -2.96
N VAL A 266 22.17 15.11 -4.16
CA VAL A 266 22.65 13.81 -4.68
C VAL A 266 24.17 13.80 -4.77
N LYS A 267 24.78 14.89 -5.30
CA LYS A 267 26.25 15.01 -5.39
C LYS A 267 26.92 15.02 -4.03
N ALA A 268 26.29 15.65 -3.05
CA ALA A 268 26.77 15.73 -1.67
C ALA A 268 26.56 14.40 -0.89
N GLY A 269 25.81 13.43 -1.44
CA GLY A 269 25.48 12.17 -0.78
C GLY A 269 24.31 12.25 0.20
N ALA A 270 23.62 13.38 0.32
CA ALA A 270 22.44 13.54 1.16
C ALA A 270 21.20 12.82 0.58
N ILE A 271 21.16 12.63 -0.72
CA ILE A 271 20.17 11.80 -1.41
C ILE A 271 20.90 10.60 -2.04
N PRO A 272 20.47 9.35 -1.78
CA PRO A 272 21.07 8.17 -2.38
C PRO A 272 20.99 8.21 -3.92
N LYS A 273 22.10 7.96 -4.59
CA LYS A 273 22.19 7.98 -6.06
C LYS A 273 21.25 6.96 -6.74
N SER A 274 21.02 5.82 -6.09
CA SER A 274 20.10 4.79 -6.59
C SER A 274 18.66 5.32 -6.61
N ARG A 275 18.23 5.99 -5.56
CA ARG A 275 16.90 6.61 -5.45
C ARG A 275 16.69 7.68 -6.51
N HIS A 276 17.67 8.56 -6.71
CA HIS A 276 17.59 9.55 -7.78
C HIS A 276 17.53 8.91 -9.18
N ARG A 277 18.27 7.83 -9.43
CA ARG A 277 18.18 7.09 -10.71
C ARG A 277 16.78 6.50 -10.93
N SER A 278 16.18 5.95 -9.89
CA SER A 278 14.80 5.46 -9.94
C SER A 278 13.80 6.60 -10.21
N TYR A 279 13.99 7.76 -9.57
CA TYR A 279 13.18 8.95 -9.83
C TYR A 279 13.22 9.34 -11.32
N VAL A 280 14.41 9.46 -11.89
CA VAL A 280 14.57 9.82 -13.32
C VAL A 280 13.86 8.82 -14.22
N ARG A 281 14.01 7.52 -13.96
CA ARG A 281 13.34 6.46 -14.74
C ARG A 281 11.80 6.54 -14.59
N LEU A 282 11.29 6.76 -13.38
CA LEU A 282 9.85 6.93 -13.14
C LEU A 282 9.30 8.19 -13.82
N TYR A 283 10.06 9.28 -13.81
CA TYR A 283 9.69 10.53 -14.48
C TYR A 283 9.54 10.33 -16.00
N GLU A 284 10.49 9.66 -16.65
CA GLU A 284 10.41 9.36 -18.08
C GLU A 284 9.21 8.43 -18.38
N LEU A 285 8.97 7.39 -17.59
CA LEU A 285 7.80 6.53 -17.74
C LEU A 285 6.48 7.30 -17.55
N ALA A 286 6.42 8.22 -16.57
CA ALA A 286 5.24 9.04 -16.34
C ALA A 286 4.97 10.03 -17.50
N LYS A 287 6.03 10.53 -18.13
CA LYS A 287 5.96 11.41 -19.29
C LYS A 287 5.39 10.72 -20.54
N GLU A 288 5.66 9.40 -20.70
CA GLU A 288 5.12 8.60 -21.80
C GLU A 288 3.61 8.32 -21.63
N ASN A 289 3.11 8.30 -20.39
CA ASN A 289 1.70 8.08 -20.06
C ASN A 289 0.90 9.38 -20.25
N LYS A 290 0.51 9.70 -21.47
CA LYS A 290 -0.32 10.88 -21.77
C LYS A 290 -1.78 10.62 -21.37
N PRO A 291 -2.39 11.45 -20.48
CA PRO A 291 -3.76 11.22 -20.00
C PRO A 291 -4.85 11.29 -21.05
N TRP A 292 -4.56 11.88 -22.23
CA TRP A 292 -5.51 12.13 -23.30
C TRP A 292 -5.52 11.08 -24.42
N GLU A 293 -4.72 10.02 -24.30
CA GLU A 293 -4.71 8.91 -25.27
C GLU A 293 -5.58 7.70 -24.83
N LYS A 294 -6.51 7.91 -23.88
CA LYS A 294 -7.47 6.87 -23.44
C LYS A 294 -8.88 7.24 -23.80
#